data_0642f96edaf3a6e8ba559a848716a7d3
#
_entry.id   0642f96edaf3a6e8ba559a848716a7d3
#
_cell.length_a   1.000
_cell.length_b   1.000
_cell.length_c   1.000
_cell.angle_alpha   90.00
_cell.angle_beta   90.00
_cell.angle_gamma   90.00
#
_symmetry.space_group_name_H-M   'P 1'
#
loop_
_entity.id
_entity.type
_entity.pdbx_description
1 polymer ?
#
loop_
_entity_poly.entity_id
_entity_poly.type
_entity_poly.pdbx_seq_one_letter_code
_entity_poly.pdbx_strand_id
1 'polypeptide(L)'
;DKYDVKLLYNPEYSCKNTLATVYRARKFLKGRNVYILSSDNWMRENMYHSYECGAWYSAAHEEGETKEWCLTFNKKGRISDVNVGGKDAWFMYGPVYLSREFSAKFLPVLEAYYQIPGTEQFYWEQPYVDMLKGEAKRRLENN
;
A
#
# COMPACT_ATOMS: atom_id res chain seq x y z
N ASP A 1 3.79 3.78 29.62
CA ASP A 1 4.21 4.46 28.38
C ASP A 1 3.29 5.64 28.08
N LYS A 2 3.85 6.70 27.53
CA LYS A 2 3.09 7.91 27.18
C LYS A 2 2.05 7.64 26.07
N TYR A 3 2.28 6.61 25.28
CA TYR A 3 1.43 6.22 24.16
C TYR A 3 1.14 4.71 24.27
N ASP A 4 -0.10 4.31 23.98
CA ASP A 4 -0.50 2.91 23.84
C ASP A 4 -0.03 2.37 22.49
N VAL A 5 1.24 1.99 22.42
CA VAL A 5 1.86 1.46 21.19
C VAL A 5 2.16 -0.02 21.32
N LYS A 6 2.02 -0.75 20.23
CA LYS A 6 2.38 -2.14 20.10
C LYS A 6 3.53 -2.32 19.13
N LEU A 7 4.67 -2.79 19.63
CA LEU A 7 5.81 -3.10 18.80
C LEU A 7 5.66 -4.49 18.18
N LEU A 8 5.91 -4.57 16.86
CA LEU A 8 5.96 -5.82 16.11
C LEU A 8 7.38 -6.03 15.59
N TYR A 9 8.01 -7.09 16.07
CA TYR A 9 9.32 -7.47 15.54
C TYR A 9 9.17 -8.13 14.17
N ASN A 10 9.93 -7.65 13.18
CA ASN A 10 10.06 -8.26 11.87
C ASN A 10 11.44 -8.90 11.71
N PRO A 11 11.58 -10.23 11.88
CA PRO A 11 12.88 -10.91 11.75
C PRO A 11 13.39 -10.96 10.31
N GLU A 12 12.55 -10.65 9.33
CA GLU A 12 12.88 -10.69 7.90
C GLU A 12 13.23 -9.30 7.33
N TYR A 13 13.34 -8.29 8.18
CA TYR A 13 13.59 -6.90 7.76
C TYR A 13 14.85 -6.75 6.88
N SER A 14 15.90 -7.51 7.17
CA SER A 14 17.17 -7.42 6.43
C SER A 14 17.18 -8.16 5.07
N CYS A 15 16.19 -9.00 4.81
CA CYS A 15 16.14 -9.87 3.63
C CYS A 15 14.84 -9.79 2.82
N LYS A 16 13.80 -9.15 3.36
CA LYS A 16 12.52 -8.93 2.65
C LYS A 16 12.09 -7.47 2.72
N ASN A 17 11.37 -7.04 1.70
CA ASN A 17 10.86 -5.68 1.60
C ASN A 17 9.51 -5.50 2.34
N THR A 18 8.83 -4.39 2.14
CA THR A 18 7.67 -3.93 2.91
C THR A 18 6.45 -4.85 2.84
N LEU A 19 6.33 -5.71 1.80
CA LEU A 19 5.31 -6.77 1.76
C LEU A 19 5.35 -7.64 3.02
N ALA A 20 6.55 -8.07 3.43
CA ALA A 20 6.73 -8.88 4.65
C ALA A 20 6.36 -8.09 5.91
N THR A 21 6.68 -6.80 5.96
CA THR A 21 6.35 -5.94 7.10
C THR A 21 4.84 -5.83 7.30
N VAL A 22 4.09 -5.53 6.22
CA VAL A 22 2.63 -5.42 6.28
C VAL A 22 1.98 -6.78 6.52
N TYR A 23 2.52 -7.86 5.95
CA TYR A 23 2.08 -9.22 6.26
C TYR A 23 2.18 -9.53 7.76
N ARG A 24 3.26 -9.14 8.44
CA ARG A 24 3.41 -9.31 9.90
C ARG A 24 2.33 -8.54 10.68
N ALA A 25 1.96 -7.35 10.20
CA ALA A 25 0.94 -6.51 10.81
C ALA A 25 -0.51 -6.91 10.45
N ARG A 26 -0.75 -7.81 9.49
CA ARG A 26 -2.05 -8.10 8.86
C ARG A 26 -3.20 -8.35 9.83
N LYS A 27 -2.94 -9.00 10.99
CA LYS A 27 -3.97 -9.24 12.00
C LYS A 27 -4.53 -7.96 12.63
N PHE A 28 -3.79 -6.86 12.58
CA PHE A 28 -4.23 -5.56 13.08
C PHE A 28 -5.00 -4.77 12.02
N LEU A 29 -4.87 -5.14 10.74
CA LEU A 29 -5.60 -4.54 9.63
C LEU A 29 -6.96 -5.22 9.43
N LYS A 30 -7.03 -6.52 9.73
CA LYS A 30 -8.23 -7.33 9.49
C LYS A 30 -9.46 -6.79 10.23
N GLY A 31 -10.51 -6.47 9.45
CA GLY A 31 -11.80 -6.01 9.99
C GLY A 31 -11.77 -4.58 10.57
N ARG A 32 -10.75 -3.80 10.27
CA ARG A 32 -10.56 -2.45 10.81
C ARG A 32 -10.35 -1.42 9.70
N ASN A 33 -10.64 -0.18 10.03
CA ASN A 33 -10.17 0.99 9.32
C ASN A 33 -8.80 1.37 9.88
N VAL A 34 -7.80 1.51 9.02
CA VAL A 34 -6.42 1.75 9.46
C VAL A 34 -5.69 2.71 8.54
N TYR A 35 -4.77 3.47 9.12
CA TYR A 35 -3.74 4.17 8.36
C TYR A 35 -2.46 3.33 8.33
N ILE A 36 -1.79 3.31 7.20
CA ILE A 36 -0.41 2.83 7.06
C ILE A 36 0.46 4.05 6.78
N LEU A 37 1.52 4.20 7.56
CA LEU A 37 2.39 5.37 7.54
C LEU A 37 3.84 4.92 7.44
N SER A 38 4.65 5.68 6.70
CA SER A 38 6.10 5.58 6.78
C SER A 38 6.63 6.50 7.87
N SER A 39 7.57 6.03 8.67
CA SER A 39 8.12 6.78 9.81
C SER A 39 9.01 7.97 9.40
N ASP A 40 9.39 8.03 8.15
CA ASP A 40 10.20 9.08 7.52
C ASP A 40 9.37 10.19 6.86
N ASN A 41 8.06 10.07 6.84
CA ASN A 41 7.18 11.12 6.35
C ASN A 41 6.84 12.12 7.48
N TRP A 42 7.25 13.38 7.27
CA TRP A 42 6.85 14.49 8.14
C TRP A 42 5.72 15.29 7.51
N MET A 43 4.76 15.70 8.34
CA MET A 43 3.63 16.52 7.93
C MET A 43 3.50 17.75 8.82
N ARG A 44 3.26 18.89 8.20
CA ARG A 44 3.07 20.15 8.93
C ARG A 44 1.79 20.12 9.75
N GLU A 45 0.72 19.56 9.19
CA GLU A 45 -0.61 19.52 9.80
C GLU A 45 -1.08 18.08 9.90
N ASN A 46 -1.92 17.80 10.89
CA ASN A 46 -2.55 16.50 11.03
C ASN A 46 -3.61 16.32 9.94
N MET A 47 -3.35 15.43 9.00
CA MET A 47 -4.28 15.09 7.91
C MET A 47 -5.18 13.87 8.23
N TYR A 48 -5.04 13.30 9.40
CA TYR A 48 -5.79 12.09 9.77
C TYR A 48 -7.10 12.44 10.44
N HIS A 49 -8.17 11.79 10.00
CA HIS A 49 -9.51 11.98 10.51
C HIS A 49 -10.05 10.71 11.15
N SER A 50 -10.97 10.86 12.09
CA SER A 50 -11.67 9.72 12.70
C SER A 50 -12.66 9.05 11.75
N TYR A 51 -13.03 9.72 10.66
CA TYR A 51 -13.91 9.22 9.60
C TYR A 51 -13.35 9.55 8.23
N GLU A 52 -13.37 8.55 7.33
CA GLU A 52 -12.96 8.67 5.94
C GLU A 52 -14.03 8.06 5.02
N CYS A 53 -14.27 8.67 3.87
CA CYS A 53 -15.32 8.24 2.92
C CYS A 53 -14.97 6.94 2.18
N GLY A 54 -13.73 6.46 2.24
CA GLY A 54 -13.26 5.26 1.53
C GLY A 54 -11.75 5.13 1.59
N ALA A 55 -11.22 4.03 1.09
CA ALA A 55 -9.78 3.84 1.01
C ALA A 55 -9.14 4.86 0.06
N TRP A 56 -7.98 5.37 0.44
CA TRP A 56 -7.22 6.33 -0.36
C TRP A 56 -5.71 6.15 -0.17
N TYR A 57 -4.97 6.61 -1.16
CA TYR A 57 -3.51 6.72 -1.15
C TYR A 57 -3.12 8.18 -1.34
N SER A 58 -2.23 8.71 -0.51
CA SER A 58 -1.67 10.05 -0.71
C SER A 58 -0.88 10.11 -2.00
N ALA A 59 -0.93 11.25 -2.67
CA ALA A 59 -0.17 11.47 -3.89
C ALA A 59 0.53 12.83 -3.85
N ALA A 60 1.71 12.88 -4.45
CA ALA A 60 2.41 14.12 -4.77
C ALA A 60 2.53 14.27 -6.28
N HIS A 61 2.74 15.50 -6.75
CA HIS A 61 2.95 15.79 -8.16
C HIS A 61 4.42 16.14 -8.41
N GLU A 62 5.02 15.49 -9.40
CA GLU A 62 6.36 15.81 -9.88
C GLU A 62 6.28 16.50 -11.23
N GLU A 63 6.98 17.64 -11.36
CA GLU A 63 7.21 18.32 -12.64
C GLU A 63 8.46 17.71 -13.31
N GLY A 64 8.36 17.42 -14.60
CA GLY A 64 9.43 16.75 -15.33
C GLY A 64 9.35 15.23 -15.25
N GLU A 65 10.49 14.57 -15.51
CA GLU A 65 10.58 13.11 -15.49
C GLU A 65 10.76 12.58 -14.08
N THR A 66 10.03 11.52 -13.75
CA THR A 66 10.13 10.82 -12.46
C THR A 66 10.22 9.31 -12.68
N LYS A 67 10.82 8.61 -11.70
CA LYS A 67 10.90 7.13 -11.65
C LYS A 67 9.93 6.55 -10.63
N GLU A 68 9.12 7.39 -10.01
CA GLU A 68 8.16 6.99 -8.98
C GLU A 68 6.98 6.17 -9.56
N TRP A 69 6.16 5.65 -8.70
CA TRP A 69 4.95 4.91 -9.06
C TRP A 69 3.83 5.87 -9.40
N CYS A 70 3.74 6.21 -10.69
CA CYS A 70 2.82 7.22 -11.21
C CYS A 70 1.40 6.71 -11.33
N LEU A 71 0.45 7.57 -10.95
CA LEU A 71 -0.98 7.29 -10.86
C LEU A 71 -1.72 7.78 -12.10
N THR A 72 -2.61 6.95 -12.62
CA THR A 72 -3.64 7.35 -13.57
C THR A 72 -5.00 7.30 -12.89
N PHE A 73 -5.86 8.28 -13.16
CA PHE A 73 -7.18 8.39 -12.57
C PHE A 73 -8.27 8.23 -13.62
N ASN A 74 -9.36 7.56 -13.26
CA ASN A 74 -10.55 7.52 -14.09
C ASN A 74 -11.40 8.79 -13.93
N LYS A 75 -12.48 8.92 -14.72
CA LYS A 75 -13.39 10.07 -14.69
C LYS A 75 -14.05 10.36 -13.32
N LYS A 76 -14.00 9.41 -12.40
CA LYS A 76 -14.53 9.55 -11.01
C LYS A 76 -13.43 9.90 -10.01
N GLY A 77 -12.21 10.21 -10.46
CA GLY A 77 -11.07 10.51 -9.59
C GLY A 77 -10.51 9.31 -8.84
N ARG A 78 -10.84 8.07 -9.25
CA ARG A 78 -10.29 6.86 -8.65
C ARG A 78 -9.05 6.42 -9.41
N ILE A 79 -8.06 5.90 -8.69
CA ILE A 79 -6.88 5.27 -9.28
C ILE A 79 -7.34 4.16 -10.22
N SER A 80 -6.93 4.23 -11.48
CA SER A 80 -7.27 3.27 -12.52
C SER A 80 -6.06 2.51 -13.05
N ASP A 81 -4.86 3.06 -12.85
CA ASP A 81 -3.60 2.39 -13.20
C ASP A 81 -2.45 2.96 -12.37
N VAL A 82 -1.38 2.17 -12.24
CA VAL A 82 -0.12 2.55 -11.60
C VAL A 82 1.03 2.06 -12.47
N ASN A 83 1.90 2.97 -12.89
CA ASN A 83 3.07 2.64 -13.70
C ASN A 83 4.33 3.24 -13.10
N VAL A 84 5.44 2.51 -13.20
CA VAL A 84 6.75 3.03 -12.78
C VAL A 84 7.27 3.99 -13.83
N GLY A 85 7.61 5.21 -13.40
CA GLY A 85 8.07 6.28 -14.25
C GLY A 85 6.95 7.05 -14.96
N GLY A 86 7.22 8.32 -15.20
CA GLY A 86 6.28 9.22 -15.86
C GLY A 86 6.89 10.60 -16.07
N LYS A 87 6.08 11.52 -16.59
CA LYS A 87 6.43 12.92 -16.77
C LYS A 87 5.24 13.78 -16.37
N ASP A 88 5.52 14.86 -15.63
CA ASP A 88 4.49 15.78 -15.12
C ASP A 88 3.32 15.01 -14.48
N ALA A 89 3.64 14.11 -13.53
CA ALA A 89 2.73 13.06 -13.08
C ALA A 89 2.49 13.09 -11.56
N TRP A 90 1.29 12.68 -11.17
CA TRP A 90 1.01 12.33 -9.78
C TRP A 90 1.59 10.95 -9.47
N PHE A 91 2.22 10.79 -8.32
CA PHE A 91 2.79 9.52 -7.89
C PHE A 91 2.39 9.17 -6.45
N MET A 92 2.48 7.89 -6.14
CA MET A 92 2.18 7.36 -4.80
C MET A 92 3.19 7.89 -3.79
N TYR A 93 2.72 8.57 -2.75
CA TYR A 93 3.59 9.17 -1.74
C TYR A 93 2.93 9.21 -0.35
N GLY A 94 3.57 8.56 0.60
CA GLY A 94 3.26 8.74 2.00
C GLY A 94 2.07 7.94 2.53
N PRO A 95 1.22 8.55 3.35
CA PRO A 95 0.18 7.85 4.08
C PRO A 95 -0.89 7.21 3.19
N VAL A 96 -1.43 6.12 3.71
CA VAL A 96 -2.53 5.38 3.08
C VAL A 96 -3.61 5.11 4.11
N TYR A 97 -4.86 5.29 3.73
CA TYR A 97 -5.99 4.82 4.51
C TYR A 97 -6.63 3.60 3.84
N LEU A 98 -6.71 2.52 4.59
CA LEU A 98 -7.40 1.31 4.18
C LEU A 98 -8.73 1.21 4.94
N SER A 99 -9.84 1.32 4.22
CA SER A 99 -11.13 1.02 4.84
C SER A 99 -11.25 -0.48 5.15
N ARG A 100 -12.12 -0.82 6.10
CA ARG A 100 -12.42 -2.22 6.44
C ARG A 100 -12.84 -3.04 5.21
N GLU A 101 -13.65 -2.44 4.33
CA GLU A 101 -14.14 -3.07 3.11
C GLU A 101 -13.02 -3.31 2.09
N PHE A 102 -12.10 -2.37 1.95
CA PHE A 102 -10.92 -2.53 1.12
C PHE A 102 -9.98 -3.59 1.69
N SER A 103 -9.69 -3.51 2.98
CA SER A 103 -8.84 -4.49 3.69
C SER A 103 -9.37 -5.92 3.56
N ALA A 104 -10.69 -6.11 3.59
CA ALA A 104 -11.31 -7.43 3.42
C ALA A 104 -11.00 -8.06 2.05
N LYS A 105 -10.84 -7.25 1.01
CA LYS A 105 -10.49 -7.71 -0.35
C LYS A 105 -8.99 -7.83 -0.56
N PHE A 106 -8.24 -6.91 0.01
CA PHE A 106 -6.79 -6.78 -0.18
C PHE A 106 -5.98 -7.81 0.61
N LEU A 107 -6.31 -8.00 1.90
CA LEU A 107 -5.51 -8.85 2.78
C LEU A 107 -5.37 -10.31 2.30
N PRO A 108 -6.41 -10.99 1.78
CA PRO A 108 -6.23 -12.34 1.24
C PRO A 108 -5.21 -12.40 0.10
N VAL A 109 -5.18 -11.38 -0.75
CA VAL A 109 -4.21 -11.30 -1.86
C VAL A 109 -2.81 -11.03 -1.32
N LEU A 110 -2.64 -10.10 -0.39
CA LEU A 110 -1.36 -9.82 0.27
C LEU A 110 -0.81 -11.06 0.99
N GLU A 111 -1.67 -11.79 1.71
CA GLU A 111 -1.29 -13.03 2.40
C GLU A 111 -0.82 -14.11 1.42
N ALA A 112 -1.52 -14.27 0.30
CA ALA A 112 -1.15 -15.20 -0.76
C ALA A 112 0.19 -14.82 -1.42
N TYR A 113 0.38 -13.54 -1.73
CA TYR A 113 1.64 -13.04 -2.31
C TYR A 113 2.85 -13.30 -1.42
N TYR A 114 2.70 -13.15 -0.11
CA TYR A 114 3.80 -13.43 0.83
C TYR A 114 4.28 -14.89 0.77
N GLN A 115 3.42 -15.84 0.33
CA GLN A 115 3.77 -17.26 0.20
C GLN A 115 4.42 -17.62 -1.14
N ILE A 116 4.39 -16.72 -2.14
CA ILE A 116 4.93 -16.98 -3.46
C ILE A 116 6.46 -16.77 -3.45
N PRO A 117 7.27 -17.76 -3.82
CA PRO A 117 8.71 -17.58 -4.01
C PRO A 117 9.01 -16.47 -5.04
N GLY A 118 10.02 -15.65 -4.77
CA GLY A 118 10.40 -14.54 -5.64
C GLY A 118 9.67 -13.22 -5.36
N THR A 119 8.80 -13.18 -4.35
CA THR A 119 8.13 -11.93 -3.90
C THR A 119 8.82 -11.26 -2.72
N GLU A 120 9.97 -11.74 -2.29
CA GLU A 120 10.70 -11.28 -1.11
C GLU A 120 11.01 -9.78 -1.17
N GLN A 121 11.28 -9.27 -2.37
CA GLN A 121 11.62 -7.85 -2.61
C GLN A 121 10.43 -7.00 -3.02
N PHE A 122 9.21 -7.55 -2.94
CA PHE A 122 8.02 -6.76 -3.30
C PHE A 122 7.70 -5.71 -2.21
N TYR A 123 7.31 -4.53 -2.68
CA TYR A 123 6.60 -3.56 -1.88
C TYR A 123 5.20 -4.09 -1.57
N TRP A 124 4.63 -3.67 -0.45
CA TRP A 124 3.29 -4.09 -0.04
C TRP A 124 2.19 -3.61 -0.98
N GLU A 125 2.47 -2.62 -1.79
CA GLU A 125 1.59 -2.07 -2.83
C GLU A 125 1.50 -2.96 -4.08
N GLN A 126 2.49 -3.81 -4.34
CA GLN A 126 2.50 -4.64 -5.56
C GLN A 126 1.25 -5.53 -5.70
N PRO A 127 0.77 -6.23 -4.67
CA PRO A 127 -0.51 -6.95 -4.75
C PRO A 127 -1.70 -6.06 -5.15
N TYR A 128 -1.75 -4.82 -4.64
CA TYR A 128 -2.79 -3.86 -5.04
C TYR A 128 -2.69 -3.49 -6.52
N VAL A 129 -1.49 -3.18 -7.00
CA VAL A 129 -1.26 -2.83 -8.42
C VAL A 129 -1.66 -3.99 -9.33
N ASP A 130 -1.28 -5.21 -8.98
CA ASP A 130 -1.64 -6.41 -9.74
C ASP A 130 -3.17 -6.68 -9.68
N MET A 131 -3.83 -6.40 -8.55
CA MET A 131 -5.30 -6.44 -8.47
C MET A 131 -5.96 -5.41 -9.41
N LEU A 132 -5.43 -4.20 -9.44
CA LEU A 132 -5.92 -3.10 -10.27
C LEU A 132 -5.81 -3.44 -11.75
N LYS A 133 -4.69 -4.05 -12.16
CA LYS A 133 -4.41 -4.50 -13.53
C LYS A 133 -5.09 -5.83 -13.92
N GLY A 134 -5.75 -6.49 -12.97
CA GLY A 134 -6.34 -7.82 -13.20
C GLY A 134 -5.31 -8.96 -13.27
N GLU A 135 -4.07 -8.71 -12.85
CA GLU A 135 -2.95 -9.66 -12.93
C GLU A 135 -2.82 -10.55 -11.70
N ALA A 136 -3.39 -10.13 -10.57
CA ALA A 136 -3.25 -10.82 -9.30
C ALA A 136 -3.73 -12.28 -9.38
N LYS A 137 -4.90 -12.52 -10.00
CA LYS A 137 -5.44 -13.87 -10.19
C LYS A 137 -4.46 -14.77 -10.96
N ARG A 138 -3.96 -14.29 -12.10
CA ARG A 138 -3.00 -15.02 -12.94
C ARG A 138 -1.73 -15.38 -12.17
N ARG A 139 -1.20 -14.45 -11.37
CA ARG A 139 -0.01 -14.71 -10.55
C ARG A 139 -0.26 -15.78 -9.49
N LEU A 140 -1.43 -15.76 -8.85
CA LEU A 140 -1.80 -16.75 -7.84
C LEU A 140 -2.07 -18.14 -8.40
N GLU A 141 -2.55 -18.25 -9.65
CA GLU A 141 -2.82 -19.52 -10.31
C GLU A 141 -1.55 -20.21 -10.88
N ASN A 142 -0.48 -19.45 -11.12
CA ASN A 142 0.76 -19.94 -11.76
C ASN A 142 1.87 -20.27 -10.75
N ASN A 143 1.62 -20.14 -9.45
CA ASN A 143 2.53 -20.45 -8.36
C ASN A 143 1.86 -21.32 -7.30
#